data_d06968be791a13fee56c8ca575e23adb
#
_entry.id   d06968be791a13fee56c8ca575e23adb
#
_cell.length_a   1.000
_cell.length_b   1.000
_cell.length_c   1.000
_cell.angle_alpha   90.00
_cell.angle_beta   90.00
_cell.angle_gamma   90.00
#
_symmetry.space_group_name_H-M   'P 1'
#
loop_
_entity.id
_entity.type
_entity.pdbx_description
1 polymer ?
#
loop_
_entity_poly.entity_id
_entity_poly.type
_entity_poly.pdbx_seq_one_letter_code
_entity_poly.pdbx_strand_id
1 'polypeptide(L)'
;KEDWIKKARERINKKNEVINQKDMLYQELQNRKAALNVKMIGEGLETWCNNEMISYMQNGFLNCKWSKDNQVVKDEGEASGSKADYIFKIYASEECNENELLASVCLEMKDENPNSIHKKKNADYLPTLHKNRVKKGCKYAILVSNLELDNPNDLPILKVREYEDMYIVRPAYMIVLLNMITSLTVNFKGLLLEAHKEELEMKAK
;
A
#
# COMPACT_ATOMS: atom_id res chain seq x y z
N LYS A 1 -10.62 -53.26 27.79
CA LYS A 1 -10.33 -51.96 28.47
C LYS A 1 -8.95 -51.39 28.11
N GLU A 2 -7.90 -52.19 28.11
CA GLU A 2 -6.52 -51.75 27.80
C GLU A 2 -6.35 -51.20 26.37
N ASP A 3 -6.95 -51.85 25.39
CA ASP A 3 -6.85 -51.44 23.98
C ASP A 3 -7.49 -50.07 23.72
N TRP A 4 -8.60 -49.74 24.41
CA TRP A 4 -9.24 -48.42 24.31
C TRP A 4 -8.37 -47.31 24.92
N ILE A 5 -7.74 -47.57 26.07
CA ILE A 5 -6.82 -46.64 26.71
C ILE A 5 -5.60 -46.37 25.81
N LYS A 6 -5.06 -47.39 25.18
CA LYS A 6 -3.94 -47.27 24.24
C LYS A 6 -4.31 -46.39 23.04
N LYS A 7 -5.45 -46.66 22.40
CA LYS A 7 -5.97 -45.84 21.27
C LYS A 7 -6.25 -44.38 21.67
N ALA A 8 -6.75 -44.16 22.88
CA ALA A 8 -6.96 -42.80 23.38
C ALA A 8 -5.64 -42.05 23.57
N ARG A 9 -4.62 -42.70 24.14
CA ARG A 9 -3.28 -42.12 24.29
C ARG A 9 -2.64 -41.78 22.95
N GLU A 10 -2.75 -42.65 21.95
CA GLU A 10 -2.22 -42.39 20.61
C GLU A 10 -2.90 -41.18 19.95
N ARG A 11 -4.22 -41.03 20.12
CA ARG A 11 -4.95 -39.86 19.63
C ARG A 11 -4.53 -38.57 20.33
N ILE A 12 -4.33 -38.61 21.64
CA ILE A 12 -3.86 -37.46 22.42
C ILE A 12 -2.46 -37.06 21.96
N ASN A 13 -1.56 -38.01 21.82
CA ASN A 13 -0.20 -37.73 21.34
C ASN A 13 -0.17 -37.08 19.96
N LYS A 14 -0.94 -37.63 19.00
CA LYS A 14 -1.07 -37.00 17.67
C LYS A 14 -1.65 -35.57 17.72
N LYS A 15 -2.62 -35.33 18.58
CA LYS A 15 -3.16 -33.97 18.76
C LYS A 15 -2.13 -33.02 19.37
N ASN A 16 -1.36 -33.48 20.36
CA ASN A 16 -0.31 -32.68 20.98
C ASN A 16 0.81 -32.35 19.98
N GLU A 17 1.19 -33.27 19.11
CA GLU A 17 2.15 -33.02 18.02
C GLU A 17 1.65 -31.92 17.07
N VAL A 18 0.37 -31.96 16.66
CA VAL A 18 -0.23 -30.93 15.80
C VAL A 18 -0.30 -29.58 16.51
N ILE A 19 -0.63 -29.56 17.81
CA ILE A 19 -0.62 -28.33 18.60
C ILE A 19 0.79 -27.73 18.66
N ASN A 20 1.79 -28.53 19.00
CA ASN A 20 3.17 -28.07 19.06
C ASN A 20 3.67 -27.53 17.72
N GLN A 21 3.33 -28.17 16.59
CA GLN A 21 3.66 -27.67 15.26
C GLN A 21 3.00 -26.32 14.96
N LYS A 22 1.73 -26.16 15.33
CA LYS A 22 1.02 -24.88 15.17
C LYS A 22 1.61 -23.76 16.04
N ASP A 23 1.98 -24.09 17.27
CA ASP A 23 2.59 -23.11 18.18
C ASP A 23 3.97 -22.66 17.66
N MET A 24 4.78 -23.59 17.14
CA MET A 24 6.05 -23.24 16.51
C MET A 24 5.86 -22.33 15.29
N LEU A 25 4.91 -22.66 14.42
CA LEU A 25 4.60 -21.82 13.25
C LEU A 25 4.09 -20.44 13.66
N TYR A 26 3.25 -20.38 14.68
CA TYR A 26 2.74 -19.11 15.20
C TYR A 26 3.86 -18.24 15.78
N GLN A 27 4.79 -18.82 16.54
CA GLN A 27 5.97 -18.12 17.05
C GLN A 27 6.87 -17.62 15.92
N GLU A 28 7.10 -18.44 14.89
CA GLU A 28 7.89 -18.02 13.72
C GLU A 28 7.25 -16.84 12.99
N LEU A 29 5.94 -16.86 12.78
CA LEU A 29 5.20 -15.74 12.18
C LEU A 29 5.27 -14.46 13.03
N GLN A 30 5.17 -14.60 14.36
CA GLN A 30 5.33 -13.46 15.27
C GLN A 30 6.75 -12.89 15.22
N ASN A 31 7.77 -13.74 15.20
CA ASN A 31 9.16 -13.33 15.09
C ASN A 31 9.45 -12.60 13.75
N ARG A 32 8.91 -13.11 12.65
CA ARG A 32 9.01 -12.43 11.34
C ARG A 32 8.31 -11.09 11.36
N LYS A 33 7.11 -11.00 11.94
CA LYS A 33 6.39 -9.73 12.10
C LYS A 33 7.17 -8.74 12.97
N ALA A 34 7.73 -9.19 14.08
CA ALA A 34 8.55 -8.35 14.97
C ALA A 34 9.83 -7.86 14.26
N ALA A 35 10.51 -8.71 13.51
CA ALA A 35 11.71 -8.33 12.75
C ALA A 35 11.42 -7.27 11.69
N LEU A 36 10.28 -7.39 10.96
CA LEU A 36 9.84 -6.37 10.00
C LEU A 36 9.54 -5.04 10.70
N ASN A 37 8.85 -5.08 11.85
CA ASN A 37 8.55 -3.88 12.62
C ASN A 37 9.81 -3.18 13.14
N VAL A 38 10.79 -3.94 13.64
CA VAL A 38 12.07 -3.38 14.12
C VAL A 38 12.82 -2.69 12.99
N LYS A 39 12.87 -3.28 11.80
CA LYS A 39 13.49 -2.67 10.62
C LYS A 39 12.79 -1.36 10.24
N MET A 40 11.46 -1.36 10.20
CA MET A 40 10.68 -0.15 9.91
C MET A 40 10.88 0.97 10.95
N ILE A 41 10.91 0.63 12.24
CA ILE A 41 11.14 1.62 13.31
C ILE A 41 12.55 2.22 13.22
N GLY A 42 13.55 1.43 12.85
CA GLY A 42 14.94 1.90 12.75
C GLY A 42 15.19 2.84 11.57
N GLU A 43 14.46 2.69 10.48
CA GLU A 43 14.67 3.46 9.24
C GLU A 43 13.65 4.59 9.02
N GLY A 44 12.57 4.63 9.78
CA GLY A 44 11.40 5.45 9.51
C GLY A 44 10.56 4.90 8.33
N LEU A 45 9.25 5.02 8.43
CA LEU A 45 8.31 4.39 7.47
C LEU A 45 8.55 4.83 6.03
N GLU A 46 8.74 6.14 5.81
CA GLU A 46 8.93 6.69 4.46
C GLU A 46 10.22 6.12 3.81
N THR A 47 11.32 6.10 4.57
CA THR A 47 12.60 5.57 4.10
C THR A 47 12.50 4.07 3.81
N TRP A 48 11.86 3.32 4.69
CA TRP A 48 11.63 1.89 4.50
C TRP A 48 10.82 1.61 3.23
N CYS A 49 9.67 2.29 3.04
CA CYS A 49 8.84 2.15 1.84
C CYS A 49 9.62 2.49 0.55
N ASN A 50 10.41 3.54 0.59
CA ASN A 50 11.23 3.94 -0.55
C ASN A 50 12.29 2.87 -0.90
N ASN A 51 12.98 2.32 0.09
CA ASN A 51 14.00 1.29 -0.12
C ASN A 51 13.39 -0.01 -0.66
N GLU A 52 12.23 -0.44 -0.14
CA GLU A 52 11.49 -1.58 -0.68
C GLU A 52 11.09 -1.35 -2.14
N MET A 53 10.57 -0.14 -2.47
CA MET A 53 10.21 0.21 -3.85
C MET A 53 11.40 0.22 -4.78
N ILE A 54 12.52 0.87 -4.41
CA ILE A 54 13.73 0.90 -5.23
C ILE A 54 14.23 -0.53 -5.52
N SER A 55 14.25 -1.39 -4.50
CA SER A 55 14.63 -2.78 -4.65
C SER A 55 13.72 -3.54 -5.62
N TYR A 56 12.41 -3.30 -5.53
CA TYR A 56 11.42 -3.99 -6.35
C TYR A 56 11.35 -3.45 -7.79
N MET A 57 11.55 -2.16 -8.00
CA MET A 57 11.55 -1.51 -9.32
C MET A 57 12.56 -2.13 -10.29
N GLN A 58 13.69 -2.64 -9.78
CA GLN A 58 14.75 -3.21 -10.62
C GLN A 58 14.30 -4.46 -11.39
N ASN A 59 13.34 -5.22 -10.88
CA ASN A 59 12.93 -6.50 -11.45
C ASN A 59 11.41 -6.71 -11.56
N GLY A 60 10.61 -5.82 -10.98
CA GLY A 60 9.16 -6.04 -10.83
C GLY A 60 8.26 -5.04 -11.55
N PHE A 61 8.70 -3.79 -11.74
CA PHE A 61 7.90 -2.70 -12.30
C PHE A 61 8.59 -2.04 -13.51
N LEU A 62 8.82 -2.81 -14.57
CA LEU A 62 9.61 -2.36 -15.73
C LEU A 62 8.97 -1.17 -16.46
N ASN A 63 7.64 -1.12 -16.53
CA ASN A 63 6.86 -0.05 -17.17
C ASN A 63 6.32 0.99 -16.17
N CYS A 64 7.02 1.20 -15.07
CA CYS A 64 6.57 2.10 -14.02
C CYS A 64 7.68 3.10 -13.61
N LYS A 65 7.26 4.24 -13.04
CA LYS A 65 8.16 5.20 -12.40
C LYS A 65 7.73 5.43 -10.95
N TRP A 66 8.69 5.44 -10.06
CA TRP A 66 8.57 5.80 -8.65
C TRP A 66 9.36 7.08 -8.39
N SER A 67 8.72 8.10 -7.86
CA SER A 67 9.38 9.37 -7.59
C SER A 67 8.83 10.04 -6.34
N LYS A 68 9.71 10.67 -5.56
CA LYS A 68 9.30 11.57 -4.49
C LYS A 68 8.56 12.77 -5.09
N ASP A 69 7.42 13.15 -4.49
CA ASP A 69 6.69 14.32 -4.95
C ASP A 69 7.40 15.60 -4.50
N ASN A 70 8.12 16.23 -5.42
CA ASN A 70 8.82 17.50 -5.16
C ASN A 70 8.04 18.72 -5.66
N GLN A 71 6.87 18.52 -6.29
CA GLN A 71 6.06 19.60 -6.85
C GLN A 71 4.92 19.97 -5.89
N VAL A 72 5.00 21.16 -5.35
CA VAL A 72 3.90 21.74 -4.56
C VAL A 72 2.93 22.42 -5.50
N VAL A 73 1.68 21.93 -5.59
CA VAL A 73 0.61 22.55 -6.37
C VAL A 73 -0.21 23.40 -5.43
N LYS A 74 -0.33 24.71 -5.74
CA LYS A 74 -1.14 25.66 -4.99
C LYS A 74 -2.20 26.24 -5.91
N ASP A 75 -3.43 26.34 -5.40
CA ASP A 75 -4.47 27.15 -6.02
C ASP A 75 -4.37 28.59 -5.50
N GLU A 76 -4.87 29.56 -6.28
CA GLU A 76 -4.93 30.97 -5.84
C GLU A 76 -5.73 31.09 -4.54
N GLY A 77 -5.12 31.70 -3.51
CA GLY A 77 -5.74 31.88 -2.19
C GLY A 77 -5.51 30.78 -1.16
N GLU A 78 -4.77 29.72 -1.49
CA GLU A 78 -4.43 28.67 -0.50
C GLU A 78 -3.21 29.04 0.35
N ALA A 79 -3.34 28.84 1.69
CA ALA A 79 -2.23 29.08 2.63
C ALA A 79 -1.11 28.04 2.47
N SER A 80 -1.47 26.78 2.14
CA SER A 80 -0.52 25.66 1.94
C SER A 80 -0.80 24.94 0.64
N GLY A 81 0.26 24.56 -0.09
CA GLY A 81 0.14 23.76 -1.31
C GLY A 81 -0.09 22.27 -1.01
N SER A 82 -0.59 21.57 -2.02
CA SER A 82 -0.78 20.11 -2.00
C SER A 82 0.52 19.42 -2.40
N LYS A 83 0.97 18.49 -1.54
CA LYS A 83 2.16 17.66 -1.75
C LYS A 83 1.89 16.27 -1.19
N ALA A 84 2.16 15.25 -1.97
CA ALA A 84 2.21 13.86 -1.52
C ALA A 84 3.64 13.48 -1.09
N ASP A 85 3.82 12.33 -0.49
CA ASP A 85 5.17 11.80 -0.24
C ASP A 85 5.76 11.25 -1.54
N TYR A 86 5.01 10.39 -2.25
CA TYR A 86 5.46 9.77 -3.52
C TYR A 86 4.35 9.72 -4.56
N ILE A 87 4.77 9.67 -5.82
CA ILE A 87 3.94 9.39 -6.99
C ILE A 87 4.46 8.14 -7.68
N PHE A 88 3.57 7.18 -7.92
CA PHE A 88 3.83 5.99 -8.72
C PHE A 88 3.06 6.08 -10.03
N LYS A 89 3.76 6.01 -11.16
CA LYS A 89 3.20 6.12 -12.50
C LYS A 89 3.31 4.79 -13.23
N ILE A 90 2.27 4.41 -13.95
CA ILE A 90 2.15 3.16 -14.73
C ILE A 90 2.00 3.54 -16.19
N TYR A 91 2.83 2.99 -17.05
CA TYR A 91 2.89 3.28 -18.49
C TYR A 91 2.52 2.06 -19.32
N ALA A 92 2.20 2.29 -20.60
CA ALA A 92 1.88 1.22 -21.54
C ALA A 92 3.10 0.42 -21.99
N SER A 93 4.30 1.02 -21.93
CA SER A 93 5.57 0.44 -22.33
C SER A 93 6.70 0.70 -21.31
N GLU A 94 7.81 -0.04 -21.44
CA GLU A 94 8.98 0.09 -20.57
C GLU A 94 9.76 1.40 -20.81
N GLU A 95 9.58 2.06 -21.95
CA GLU A 95 10.16 3.38 -22.25
C GLU A 95 9.60 4.49 -21.36
N CYS A 96 8.45 4.24 -20.74
CA CYS A 96 7.79 5.15 -19.80
C CYS A 96 7.60 6.58 -20.36
N ASN A 97 7.13 6.68 -21.60
CA ASN A 97 6.80 7.97 -22.24
C ASN A 97 5.55 8.59 -21.61
N GLU A 98 5.53 9.89 -21.37
CA GLU A 98 4.40 10.56 -20.70
C GLU A 98 3.08 10.51 -21.51
N ASN A 99 3.15 10.40 -22.83
CA ASN A 99 1.97 10.20 -23.72
C ASN A 99 1.39 8.78 -23.64
N GLU A 100 2.09 7.85 -22.99
CA GLU A 100 1.68 6.47 -22.75
C GLU A 100 1.34 6.22 -21.26
N LEU A 101 1.15 7.26 -20.49
CA LEU A 101 0.72 7.17 -19.10
C LEU A 101 -0.68 6.56 -19.02
N LEU A 102 -0.81 5.43 -18.34
CA LEU A 102 -2.08 4.73 -18.15
C LEU A 102 -2.78 5.13 -16.84
N ALA A 103 -2.02 5.22 -15.77
CA ALA A 103 -2.52 5.62 -14.47
C ALA A 103 -1.39 6.12 -13.57
N SER A 104 -1.76 6.90 -12.55
CA SER A 104 -0.86 7.30 -11.49
C SER A 104 -1.50 7.12 -10.11
N VAL A 105 -0.66 6.89 -9.12
CA VAL A 105 -1.03 6.66 -7.72
C VAL A 105 -0.33 7.70 -6.86
N CYS A 106 -1.12 8.41 -6.05
CA CYS A 106 -0.62 9.35 -5.04
C CYS A 106 -0.46 8.58 -3.71
N LEU A 107 0.73 8.58 -3.11
CA LEU A 107 1.00 7.87 -1.86
C LEU A 107 1.38 8.83 -0.75
N GLU A 108 0.84 8.56 0.42
CA GLU A 108 1.14 9.24 1.68
C GLU A 108 1.52 8.20 2.73
N MET A 109 2.61 8.40 3.48
CA MET A 109 3.08 7.50 4.53
C MET A 109 2.82 8.11 5.90
N LYS A 110 2.17 7.36 6.79
CA LYS A 110 1.90 7.80 8.16
C LYS A 110 2.32 6.77 9.18
N ASP A 111 3.26 7.17 10.02
CA ASP A 111 3.73 6.37 11.14
C ASP A 111 3.16 6.88 12.46
N GLU A 112 2.99 5.98 13.42
CA GLU A 112 2.55 6.36 14.75
C GLU A 112 3.73 6.98 15.53
N ASN A 113 3.54 8.22 16.00
CA ASN A 113 4.49 8.81 16.91
C ASN A 113 4.25 8.25 18.34
N PRO A 114 5.16 7.40 18.86
CA PRO A 114 4.98 6.76 20.16
C PRO A 114 4.91 7.77 21.33
N ASN A 115 5.41 8.99 21.14
CA ASN A 115 5.42 10.06 22.15
C ASN A 115 4.20 10.99 22.04
N SER A 116 3.28 10.74 21.10
CA SER A 116 2.09 11.60 20.94
C SER A 116 1.02 11.24 21.97
N ILE A 117 0.58 12.25 22.73
CA ILE A 117 -0.54 12.11 23.68
C ILE A 117 -1.87 11.95 22.91
N HIS A 118 -1.98 12.57 21.74
CA HIS A 118 -3.16 12.46 20.86
C HIS A 118 -2.83 11.61 19.65
N LYS A 119 -3.27 10.36 19.68
CA LYS A 119 -3.12 9.45 18.54
C LYS A 119 -4.03 9.88 17.40
N LYS A 120 -3.43 10.17 16.26
CA LYS A 120 -4.16 10.44 15.02
C LYS A 120 -4.69 9.14 14.41
N LYS A 121 -5.82 9.24 13.72
CA LYS A 121 -6.46 8.13 13.02
C LYS A 121 -6.21 8.21 11.53
N ASN A 122 -6.36 7.10 10.85
CA ASN A 122 -6.29 7.05 9.38
C ASN A 122 -7.26 8.04 8.73
N ALA A 123 -8.48 8.14 9.26
CA ALA A 123 -9.52 9.03 8.77
C ALA A 123 -9.11 10.51 8.73
N ASP A 124 -8.21 10.95 9.63
CA ASP A 124 -7.77 12.35 9.70
C ASP A 124 -6.95 12.79 8.48
N TYR A 125 -6.37 11.82 7.76
CA TYR A 125 -5.50 12.08 6.61
C TYR A 125 -6.20 11.95 5.26
N LEU A 126 -7.37 11.27 5.20
CA LEU A 126 -8.05 10.97 3.95
C LEU A 126 -8.50 12.22 3.17
N PRO A 127 -9.04 13.29 3.79
CA PRO A 127 -9.41 14.51 3.06
C PRO A 127 -8.22 15.17 2.36
N THR A 128 -7.08 15.25 3.06
CA THR A 128 -5.85 15.84 2.50
C THR A 128 -5.30 14.98 1.37
N LEU A 129 -5.27 13.66 1.55
CA LEU A 129 -4.82 12.72 0.52
C LEU A 129 -5.72 12.78 -0.73
N HIS A 130 -7.05 12.89 -0.55
CA HIS A 130 -7.99 13.07 -1.65
C HIS A 130 -7.70 14.37 -2.42
N LYS A 131 -7.50 15.48 -1.72
CA LYS A 131 -7.13 16.77 -2.31
C LYS A 131 -5.83 16.67 -3.12
N ASN A 132 -4.80 16.01 -2.55
CA ASN A 132 -3.53 15.79 -3.23
C ASN A 132 -3.73 14.95 -4.51
N ARG A 133 -4.51 13.86 -4.44
CA ARG A 133 -4.85 13.02 -5.58
C ARG A 133 -5.47 13.81 -6.73
N VAL A 134 -6.49 14.60 -6.43
CA VAL A 134 -7.21 15.40 -7.43
C VAL A 134 -6.29 16.45 -8.07
N LYS A 135 -5.56 17.22 -7.25
CA LYS A 135 -4.64 18.27 -7.74
C LYS A 135 -3.48 17.73 -8.58
N LYS A 136 -3.04 16.52 -8.29
CA LYS A 136 -1.98 15.83 -9.06
C LYS A 136 -2.50 15.05 -10.26
N GLY A 137 -3.82 15.01 -10.48
CA GLY A 137 -4.45 14.23 -11.54
C GLY A 137 -4.20 12.72 -11.39
N CYS A 138 -3.99 12.24 -10.15
CA CYS A 138 -3.78 10.82 -9.93
C CYS A 138 -5.10 10.05 -9.93
N LYS A 139 -5.11 8.88 -10.59
CA LYS A 139 -6.27 7.99 -10.60
C LYS A 139 -6.52 7.39 -9.23
N TYR A 140 -5.47 6.94 -8.54
CA TYR A 140 -5.54 6.28 -7.24
C TYR A 140 -4.86 7.08 -6.15
N ALA A 141 -5.29 6.84 -4.89
CA ALA A 141 -4.61 7.33 -3.70
C ALA A 141 -4.41 6.20 -2.69
N ILE A 142 -3.25 6.13 -2.07
CA ILE A 142 -2.92 5.11 -1.07
C ILE A 142 -2.34 5.77 0.17
N LEU A 143 -2.97 5.52 1.32
CA LEU A 143 -2.41 5.81 2.63
C LEU A 143 -1.66 4.57 3.12
N VAL A 144 -0.34 4.63 3.14
CA VAL A 144 0.50 3.59 3.76
C VAL A 144 0.63 3.91 5.23
N SER A 145 0.07 3.08 6.10
CA SER A 145 -0.16 3.46 7.49
C SER A 145 0.23 2.40 8.51
N ASN A 146 0.95 2.85 9.54
CA ASN A 146 1.17 2.16 10.80
C ASN A 146 0.26 2.68 11.93
N LEU A 147 -0.71 3.56 11.62
CA LEU A 147 -1.66 4.05 12.61
C LEU A 147 -2.68 2.98 12.98
N GLU A 148 -3.23 3.07 14.19
CA GLU A 148 -4.33 2.21 14.67
C GLU A 148 -4.02 0.70 14.58
N LEU A 149 -2.79 0.28 14.86
CA LEU A 149 -2.36 -1.13 14.81
C LEU A 149 -3.07 -2.03 15.83
N ASP A 150 -3.63 -1.44 16.88
CA ASP A 150 -4.39 -2.08 17.94
C ASP A 150 -5.89 -2.22 17.64
N ASN A 151 -6.34 -1.72 16.46
CA ASN A 151 -7.72 -1.85 16.04
C ASN A 151 -8.05 -3.33 15.73
N PRO A 152 -9.03 -3.96 16.42
CA PRO A 152 -9.38 -5.36 16.18
C PRO A 152 -9.98 -5.62 14.79
N ASN A 153 -10.43 -4.58 14.10
CA ASN A 153 -10.96 -4.65 12.73
C ASN A 153 -9.93 -4.21 11.68
N ASP A 154 -8.64 -4.20 12.05
CA ASP A 154 -7.57 -3.84 11.13
C ASP A 154 -7.46 -4.83 9.96
N LEU A 155 -7.43 -4.28 8.75
CA LEU A 155 -7.24 -5.04 7.52
C LEU A 155 -5.91 -4.65 6.86
N PRO A 156 -5.17 -5.63 6.30
CA PRO A 156 -3.93 -5.35 5.58
C PRO A 156 -4.09 -4.38 4.41
N ILE A 157 -5.21 -4.47 3.72
CA ILE A 157 -5.64 -3.60 2.62
C ILE A 157 -7.12 -3.29 2.84
N LEU A 158 -7.46 -2.01 2.95
CA LEU A 158 -8.83 -1.53 3.13
C LEU A 158 -9.16 -0.53 2.02
N LYS A 159 -10.24 -0.77 1.27
CA LYS A 159 -10.82 0.23 0.36
C LYS A 159 -11.60 1.25 1.17
N VAL A 160 -11.27 2.53 1.01
CA VAL A 160 -11.99 3.64 1.64
C VAL A 160 -13.35 3.79 0.97
N ARG A 161 -14.42 3.91 1.75
CA ARG A 161 -15.79 4.01 1.22
C ARG A 161 -16.14 5.44 0.77
N GLU A 162 -15.62 6.42 1.49
CA GLU A 162 -15.92 7.85 1.31
C GLU A 162 -15.26 8.45 0.07
N TYR A 163 -14.20 7.81 -0.43
CA TYR A 163 -13.43 8.28 -1.57
C TYR A 163 -13.23 7.18 -2.60
N GLU A 164 -13.63 7.43 -3.82
CA GLU A 164 -13.39 6.51 -4.93
C GLU A 164 -11.89 6.34 -5.19
N ASP A 165 -11.48 5.12 -5.53
CA ASP A 165 -10.09 4.75 -5.86
C ASP A 165 -9.05 5.10 -4.77
N MET A 166 -9.47 5.08 -3.50
CA MET A 166 -8.61 5.30 -2.34
C MET A 166 -8.51 4.06 -1.46
N TYR A 167 -7.30 3.79 -1.00
CA TYR A 167 -6.99 2.62 -0.17
C TYR A 167 -6.12 3.02 1.03
N ILE A 168 -6.32 2.31 2.14
CA ILE A 168 -5.40 2.28 3.27
C ILE A 168 -4.68 0.93 3.20
N VAL A 169 -3.37 0.92 3.34
CA VAL A 169 -2.59 -0.31 3.26
C VAL A 169 -1.53 -0.35 4.37
N ARG A 170 -1.34 -1.52 4.95
CA ARG A 170 -0.21 -1.76 5.85
C ARG A 170 1.09 -1.83 5.04
N PRO A 171 2.22 -1.30 5.53
CA PRO A 171 3.45 -1.16 4.75
C PRO A 171 3.88 -2.44 4.04
N ALA A 172 3.82 -3.59 4.72
CA ALA A 172 4.19 -4.89 4.16
C ALA A 172 3.36 -5.31 2.93
N TYR A 173 2.22 -4.68 2.68
CA TYR A 173 1.31 -4.99 1.58
C TYR A 173 1.29 -3.92 0.49
N MET A 174 2.08 -2.84 0.64
CA MET A 174 2.15 -1.74 -0.33
C MET A 174 2.54 -2.25 -1.73
N ILE A 175 3.62 -3.03 -1.83
CA ILE A 175 4.10 -3.60 -3.10
C ILE A 175 3.04 -4.52 -3.72
N VAL A 176 2.37 -5.35 -2.92
CA VAL A 176 1.32 -6.26 -3.38
C VAL A 176 0.17 -5.48 -4.01
N LEU A 177 -0.30 -4.42 -3.34
CA LEU A 177 -1.38 -3.57 -3.87
C LEU A 177 -0.95 -2.85 -5.16
N LEU A 178 0.26 -2.29 -5.22
CA LEU A 178 0.78 -1.64 -6.42
C LEU A 178 0.93 -2.61 -7.59
N ASN A 179 1.35 -3.86 -7.35
CA ASN A 179 1.39 -4.92 -8.36
C ASN A 179 0.00 -5.25 -8.90
N MET A 180 -1.00 -5.37 -8.04
CA MET A 180 -2.39 -5.63 -8.45
C MET A 180 -2.92 -4.48 -9.31
N ILE A 181 -2.73 -3.23 -8.88
CA ILE A 181 -3.13 -2.04 -9.64
C ILE A 181 -2.42 -2.01 -10.99
N THR A 182 -1.11 -2.26 -11.04
CA THR A 182 -0.32 -2.28 -12.28
C THR A 182 -0.83 -3.35 -13.25
N SER A 183 -1.02 -4.58 -12.77
CA SER A 183 -1.50 -5.68 -13.60
C SER A 183 -2.88 -5.42 -14.19
N LEU A 184 -3.81 -4.90 -13.39
CA LEU A 184 -5.14 -4.52 -13.88
C LEU A 184 -5.07 -3.37 -14.88
N THR A 185 -4.29 -2.34 -14.60
CA THR A 185 -4.12 -1.18 -15.49
C THR A 185 -3.56 -1.59 -16.84
N VAL A 186 -2.52 -2.44 -16.86
CA VAL A 186 -1.91 -2.93 -18.11
C VAL A 186 -2.86 -3.82 -18.91
N ASN A 187 -3.68 -4.63 -18.26
CA ASN A 187 -4.69 -5.44 -18.95
C ASN A 187 -5.72 -4.60 -19.72
N PHE A 188 -5.99 -3.38 -19.26
CA PHE A 188 -6.93 -2.45 -19.89
C PHE A 188 -6.25 -1.34 -20.69
N LYS A 189 -4.96 -1.46 -20.99
CA LYS A 189 -4.15 -0.39 -21.63
C LYS A 189 -4.77 0.15 -22.93
N GLY A 190 -5.37 -0.69 -23.78
CA GLY A 190 -5.97 -0.26 -25.04
C GLY A 190 -7.10 0.74 -24.79
N LEU A 191 -8.05 0.41 -23.92
CA LEU A 191 -9.17 1.27 -23.55
C LEU A 191 -8.71 2.58 -22.87
N LEU A 192 -7.69 2.50 -22.02
CA LEU A 192 -7.18 3.68 -21.32
C LEU A 192 -6.48 4.65 -22.24
N LEU A 193 -5.72 4.17 -23.25
CA LEU A 193 -5.08 5.03 -24.24
C LEU A 193 -6.10 5.70 -25.18
N GLU A 194 -7.15 4.99 -25.58
CA GLU A 194 -8.26 5.58 -26.37
C GLU A 194 -8.96 6.69 -25.60
N ALA A 195 -9.35 6.43 -24.35
CA ALA A 195 -10.02 7.42 -23.50
C ALA A 195 -9.16 8.66 -23.28
N HIS A 196 -7.86 8.49 -23.06
CA HIS A 196 -6.92 9.61 -22.90
C HIS A 196 -6.78 10.45 -24.18
N LYS A 197 -6.76 9.80 -25.36
CA LYS A 197 -6.73 10.48 -26.65
C LYS A 197 -7.99 11.33 -26.86
N GLU A 198 -9.17 10.77 -26.62
CA GLU A 198 -10.45 11.47 -26.72
C GLU A 198 -10.51 12.69 -25.77
N GLU A 199 -10.02 12.55 -24.53
CA GLU A 199 -9.95 13.65 -23.57
C GLU A 199 -9.06 14.81 -24.07
N LEU A 200 -7.90 14.49 -24.63
CA LEU A 200 -6.99 15.49 -25.21
C LEU A 200 -7.61 16.20 -26.41
N GLU A 201 -8.31 15.47 -27.29
CA GLU A 201 -9.03 16.06 -28.44
C GLU A 201 -10.18 16.96 -28.01
N MET A 202 -10.88 16.65 -26.90
CA MET A 202 -11.93 17.52 -26.35
C MET A 202 -11.37 18.80 -25.71
N LYS A 203 -10.21 18.73 -25.07
CA LYS A 203 -9.55 19.91 -24.46
C LYS A 203 -8.91 20.84 -25.51
N ALA A 204 -8.65 20.37 -26.72
CA ALA A 204 -8.06 21.15 -27.80
C ALA A 204 -9.09 21.90 -28.66
N LYS A 205 -10.38 21.64 -28.47
CA LYS A 205 -11.53 22.33 -29.10
C LYS A 205 -12.05 23.44 -28.21
#